data_a9a0a6a3310bfa49908624878a5f8327
#
_entry.id   a9a0a6a3310bfa49908624878a5f8327
#
_cell.length_a   1.000
_cell.length_b   1.000
_cell.length_c   1.000
_cell.angle_alpha   90.00
_cell.angle_beta   90.00
_cell.angle_gamma   90.00
#
_symmetry.space_group_name_H-M   'P 1'
#
loop_
_entity.id
_entity.type
_entity.pdbx_description
1 polymer ?
#
loop_
_entity_poly.entity_id
_entity_poly.type
_entity_poly.pdbx_seq_one_letter_code
_entity_poly.pdbx_strand_id
1 'polypeptide(L)'
;MSKKEISFTEGPVFQSLLRFAIPVLGALILQAAYGAVDLLIVGKFGNASSISAVGTGSSFMQMATFIITSLAMGSTVIIGHHIGELKPKEAGNAVGTTIILFLIIAVIMTFVLEFAAGGIAHLLQAPAESFDKTILYIRICSAGIVIIIAYNVISGVLRGVGNANLPLLFVGIACIVNILGDLLLVGVFHMDVAGAAIATVFAQFVSVVCSVVVLRKQDMPIEFSREQCRIYKEELGKILNVGVPIALQETTVQISFLVVNSVINQMGLMPSAGYGIAQKIVSFIMLVPSSIMQSVSAFVAQNIGAGKKSRAWKGFYTAIITGCSVGIIIFMVGFFGGGVLSSFFTNDSEVIAQSAAYLKGFSADCILTCVLFSSIGYFNGCGKSIPVMIQGITSAFCIRIPVSIIMSRLPETSLTYVGMATPITTVYGIIFFIICFRLLNKNAAK
;
A
#
# COMPACT_ATOMS: atom_id res chain seq x y z
N MET A 1 1.78 -6.09 -33.07
CA MET A 1 3.05 -5.48 -32.67
C MET A 1 3.38 -6.00 -31.27
N SER A 2 4.32 -6.93 -31.16
CA SER A 2 4.82 -7.45 -29.88
C SER A 2 5.55 -6.30 -29.18
N LYS A 3 4.89 -5.64 -28.21
CA LYS A 3 5.61 -4.77 -27.27
C LYS A 3 6.53 -5.70 -26.47
N LYS A 4 7.84 -5.56 -26.69
CA LYS A 4 8.87 -6.24 -25.87
C LYS A 4 8.49 -6.11 -24.41
N GLU A 5 8.13 -7.22 -23.77
CA GLU A 5 7.96 -7.29 -22.32
C GLU A 5 9.21 -6.73 -21.64
N ILE A 6 9.02 -6.04 -20.51
CA ILE A 6 10.14 -5.43 -19.80
C ILE A 6 10.94 -6.55 -19.17
N SER A 7 12.05 -6.92 -19.80
CA SER A 7 13.01 -7.83 -19.17
C SER A 7 13.77 -7.08 -18.09
N PHE A 8 13.54 -7.42 -16.82
CA PHE A 8 14.32 -6.85 -15.70
C PHE A 8 15.75 -7.35 -15.68
N THR A 9 16.01 -8.47 -16.34
CA THR A 9 17.33 -9.10 -16.35
C THR A 9 18.26 -8.55 -17.42
N GLU A 10 17.76 -7.71 -18.35
CA GLU A 10 18.53 -7.18 -19.47
C GLU A 10 18.29 -5.67 -19.65
N GLY A 11 19.10 -5.02 -20.49
CA GLY A 11 18.99 -3.61 -20.84
C GLY A 11 19.40 -2.61 -19.73
N PRO A 12 19.15 -1.30 -19.93
CA PRO A 12 19.50 -0.26 -18.95
C PRO A 12 18.66 -0.34 -17.68
N VAL A 13 19.29 -0.39 -16.52
CA VAL A 13 18.65 -0.55 -15.21
C VAL A 13 17.65 0.59 -14.92
N PHE A 14 18.09 1.84 -15.14
CA PHE A 14 17.26 3.03 -14.87
C PHE A 14 15.95 3.01 -15.69
N GLN A 15 16.04 2.70 -16.98
CA GLN A 15 14.85 2.65 -17.85
C GLN A 15 13.90 1.51 -17.44
N SER A 16 14.44 0.35 -17.06
CA SER A 16 13.64 -0.80 -16.63
C SER A 16 12.88 -0.48 -15.34
N LEU A 17 13.55 0.13 -14.36
CA LEU A 17 12.91 0.56 -13.10
C LEU A 17 11.85 1.65 -13.33
N LEU A 18 12.18 2.68 -14.11
CA LEU A 18 11.28 3.81 -14.32
C LEU A 18 10.02 3.40 -15.10
N ARG A 19 10.19 2.59 -16.16
CA ARG A 19 9.05 2.04 -16.94
C ARG A 19 8.12 1.18 -16.11
N PHE A 20 8.60 0.61 -15.03
CA PHE A 20 7.76 -0.17 -14.11
C PHE A 20 7.22 0.70 -12.97
N ALA A 21 8.01 1.59 -12.39
CA ALA A 21 7.62 2.42 -11.26
C ALA A 21 6.52 3.44 -11.62
N ILE A 22 6.56 4.02 -12.83
CA ILE A 22 5.54 4.99 -13.27
C ILE A 22 4.15 4.35 -13.33
N PRO A 23 3.92 3.20 -13.99
CA PRO A 23 2.63 2.53 -13.94
C PRO A 23 2.19 2.10 -12.54
N VAL A 24 3.12 1.63 -11.68
CA VAL A 24 2.79 1.32 -10.28
C VAL A 24 2.33 2.57 -9.54
N LEU A 25 3.05 3.69 -9.67
CA LEU A 25 2.65 4.97 -9.08
C LEU A 25 1.30 5.43 -9.61
N GLY A 26 1.08 5.33 -10.92
CA GLY A 26 -0.21 5.66 -11.54
C GLY A 26 -1.36 4.83 -10.98
N ALA A 27 -1.15 3.52 -10.77
CA ALA A 27 -2.14 2.66 -10.15
C ALA A 27 -2.46 3.06 -8.70
N LEU A 28 -1.43 3.39 -7.91
CA LEU A 28 -1.61 3.86 -6.53
C LEU A 28 -2.35 5.21 -6.46
N ILE A 29 -2.03 6.14 -7.37
CA ILE A 29 -2.72 7.44 -7.46
C ILE A 29 -4.20 7.23 -7.82
N LEU A 30 -4.50 6.38 -8.81
CA LEU A 30 -5.88 6.08 -9.18
C LEU A 30 -6.66 5.43 -8.03
N GLN A 31 -6.04 4.52 -7.28
CA GLN A 31 -6.64 3.93 -6.08
C GLN A 31 -6.95 4.97 -5.00
N ALA A 32 -6.03 5.90 -4.75
CA ALA A 32 -6.26 6.97 -3.79
C ALA A 32 -7.35 7.95 -4.29
N ALA A 33 -7.37 8.24 -5.59
CA ALA A 33 -8.31 9.16 -6.20
C ALA A 33 -9.75 8.64 -6.17
N TYR A 34 -9.98 7.36 -6.54
CA TYR A 34 -11.37 6.86 -6.53
C TYR A 34 -11.95 6.82 -5.10
N GLY A 35 -11.16 6.45 -4.08
CA GLY A 35 -11.61 6.52 -2.69
C GLY A 35 -11.98 7.94 -2.23
N ALA A 36 -11.28 8.97 -2.74
CA ALA A 36 -11.63 10.37 -2.48
C ALA A 36 -12.91 10.80 -3.22
N VAL A 37 -13.09 10.36 -4.47
CA VAL A 37 -14.29 10.66 -5.28
C VAL A 37 -15.53 9.99 -4.69
N ASP A 38 -15.42 8.76 -4.20
CA ASP A 38 -16.46 8.01 -3.49
C ASP A 38 -17.04 8.88 -2.33
N LEU A 39 -16.15 9.40 -1.47
CA LEU A 39 -16.56 10.30 -0.38
C LEU A 39 -17.15 11.62 -0.86
N LEU A 40 -16.68 12.18 -1.97
CA LEU A 40 -17.23 13.41 -2.53
C LEU A 40 -18.65 13.21 -3.08
N ILE A 41 -18.91 12.09 -3.76
CA ILE A 41 -20.25 11.78 -4.31
C ILE A 41 -21.23 11.53 -3.16
N VAL A 42 -20.85 10.72 -2.17
CA VAL A 42 -21.66 10.49 -0.97
C VAL A 42 -21.90 11.80 -0.21
N GLY A 43 -20.88 12.68 -0.15
CA GLY A 43 -20.99 14.00 0.47
C GLY A 43 -21.97 14.93 -0.24
N LYS A 44 -22.08 14.82 -1.55
CA LYS A 44 -22.96 15.68 -2.37
C LYS A 44 -24.42 15.22 -2.34
N PHE A 45 -24.67 13.92 -2.34
CA PHE A 45 -26.02 13.35 -2.49
C PHE A 45 -26.58 12.72 -1.19
N GLY A 46 -25.71 12.41 -0.22
CA GLY A 46 -26.07 11.86 1.09
C GLY A 46 -26.14 12.93 2.19
N ASN A 47 -26.10 12.46 3.43
CA ASN A 47 -26.10 13.32 4.63
C ASN A 47 -24.80 13.10 5.44
N ALA A 48 -24.63 13.88 6.52
CA ALA A 48 -23.43 13.81 7.37
C ALA A 48 -23.19 12.40 7.95
N SER A 49 -24.25 11.66 8.31
CA SER A 49 -24.12 10.28 8.81
C SER A 49 -23.62 9.33 7.73
N SER A 50 -23.99 9.53 6.47
CA SER A 50 -23.52 8.72 5.33
C SER A 50 -22.06 8.97 5.02
N ILE A 51 -21.61 10.24 5.06
CA ILE A 51 -20.19 10.59 4.89
C ILE A 51 -19.35 9.93 6.00
N SER A 52 -19.83 10.03 7.25
CA SER A 52 -19.15 9.41 8.39
C SER A 52 -19.07 7.89 8.24
N ALA A 53 -20.18 7.24 7.82
CA ALA A 53 -20.25 5.80 7.66
C ALA A 53 -19.30 5.30 6.55
N VAL A 54 -19.34 5.92 5.36
CA VAL A 54 -18.44 5.57 4.24
C VAL A 54 -17.00 5.87 4.60
N GLY A 55 -16.71 7.01 5.23
CA GLY A 55 -15.36 7.36 5.66
C GLY A 55 -14.76 6.37 6.64
N THR A 56 -15.53 5.96 7.65
CA THR A 56 -15.09 4.98 8.66
C THR A 56 -14.96 3.57 8.06
N GLY A 57 -15.99 3.12 7.32
CA GLY A 57 -16.04 1.80 6.71
C GLY A 57 -14.96 1.60 5.64
N SER A 58 -14.77 2.59 4.75
CA SER A 58 -13.74 2.53 3.70
C SER A 58 -12.33 2.55 4.28
N SER A 59 -12.07 3.33 5.34
CA SER A 59 -10.76 3.34 6.01
C SER A 59 -10.41 1.97 6.58
N PHE A 60 -11.37 1.29 7.20
CA PHE A 60 -11.18 -0.07 7.67
C PHE A 60 -10.92 -1.06 6.52
N MET A 61 -11.73 -1.02 5.47
CA MET A 61 -11.57 -1.89 4.31
C MET A 61 -10.23 -1.65 3.59
N GLN A 62 -9.77 -0.40 3.55
CA GLN A 62 -8.45 -0.05 3.02
C GLN A 62 -7.32 -0.66 3.86
N MET A 63 -7.39 -0.58 5.19
CA MET A 63 -6.42 -1.21 6.08
C MET A 63 -6.38 -2.73 5.87
N ALA A 64 -7.53 -3.39 5.81
CA ALA A 64 -7.62 -4.83 5.52
C ALA A 64 -7.01 -5.18 4.16
N THR A 65 -7.27 -4.36 3.13
CA THR A 65 -6.71 -4.54 1.79
C THR A 65 -5.19 -4.35 1.77
N PHE A 66 -4.63 -3.42 2.55
CA PHE A 66 -3.17 -3.25 2.67
C PHE A 66 -2.50 -4.48 3.27
N ILE A 67 -3.08 -5.07 4.31
CA ILE A 67 -2.55 -6.31 4.92
C ILE A 67 -2.55 -7.45 3.90
N ILE A 68 -3.64 -7.61 3.14
CA ILE A 68 -3.75 -8.63 2.08
C ILE A 68 -2.72 -8.39 0.98
N THR A 69 -2.58 -7.15 0.51
CA THR A 69 -1.62 -6.78 -0.54
C THR A 69 -0.18 -7.02 -0.07
N SER A 70 0.11 -6.75 1.19
CA SER A 70 1.41 -7.00 1.80
C SER A 70 1.72 -8.50 1.87
N LEU A 71 0.73 -9.33 2.22
CA LEU A 71 0.86 -10.78 2.16
C LEU A 71 1.07 -11.26 0.71
N ALA A 72 0.33 -10.69 -0.26
CA ALA A 72 0.45 -11.01 -1.68
C ALA A 72 1.82 -10.62 -2.28
N MET A 73 2.56 -9.69 -1.64
CA MET A 73 3.93 -9.37 -2.03
C MET A 73 4.85 -10.60 -1.97
N GLY A 74 4.59 -11.55 -1.03
CA GLY A 74 5.27 -12.84 -0.98
C GLY A 74 5.15 -13.60 -2.29
N SER A 75 3.95 -13.69 -2.85
CA SER A 75 3.71 -14.31 -4.16
C SER A 75 4.42 -13.56 -5.29
N THR A 76 4.37 -12.20 -5.28
CA THR A 76 5.07 -11.36 -6.27
C THR A 76 6.56 -11.68 -6.32
N VAL A 77 7.20 -11.82 -5.16
CA VAL A 77 8.63 -12.09 -5.04
C VAL A 77 8.97 -13.50 -5.53
N ILE A 78 8.22 -14.52 -5.09
CA ILE A 78 8.50 -15.92 -5.46
C ILE A 78 8.27 -16.16 -6.95
N ILE A 79 7.19 -15.61 -7.52
CA ILE A 79 6.94 -15.64 -8.97
C ILE A 79 8.08 -14.93 -9.70
N GLY A 80 8.52 -13.75 -9.21
CA GLY A 80 9.65 -13.03 -9.78
C GLY A 80 10.96 -13.84 -9.76
N HIS A 81 11.24 -14.58 -8.69
CA HIS A 81 12.38 -15.49 -8.63
C HIS A 81 12.32 -16.56 -9.73
N HIS A 82 11.18 -17.26 -9.86
CA HIS A 82 11.03 -18.32 -10.88
C HIS A 82 11.08 -17.78 -12.31
N ILE A 83 10.53 -16.58 -12.55
CA ILE A 83 10.68 -15.91 -13.85
C ILE A 83 12.16 -15.59 -14.13
N GLY A 84 12.90 -15.10 -13.13
CA GLY A 84 14.35 -14.87 -13.25
C GLY A 84 15.15 -16.14 -13.50
N GLU A 85 14.78 -17.25 -12.87
CA GLU A 85 15.37 -18.57 -13.04
C GLU A 85 15.02 -19.23 -14.39
N LEU A 86 14.16 -18.62 -15.21
CA LEU A 86 13.60 -19.18 -16.44
C LEU A 86 12.87 -20.53 -16.22
N LYS A 87 12.10 -20.61 -15.13
CA LYS A 87 11.33 -21.79 -14.73
C LYS A 87 9.82 -21.51 -14.83
N PRO A 88 9.22 -21.50 -16.03
CA PRO A 88 7.83 -21.11 -16.22
C PRO A 88 6.83 -22.05 -15.53
N LYS A 89 7.19 -23.33 -15.37
CA LYS A 89 6.34 -24.33 -14.69
C LYS A 89 6.27 -24.09 -13.18
N GLU A 90 7.42 -23.80 -12.53
CA GLU A 90 7.48 -23.47 -11.11
C GLU A 90 6.78 -22.13 -10.82
N ALA A 91 6.92 -21.17 -11.73
CA ALA A 91 6.16 -19.92 -11.67
C ALA A 91 4.64 -20.19 -11.73
N GLY A 92 4.19 -21.13 -12.59
CA GLY A 92 2.80 -21.58 -12.66
C GLY A 92 2.33 -22.25 -11.36
N ASN A 93 3.18 -23.09 -10.75
CA ASN A 93 2.89 -23.72 -9.45
C ASN A 93 2.74 -22.68 -8.33
N ALA A 94 3.60 -21.66 -8.31
CA ALA A 94 3.49 -20.55 -7.37
C ALA A 94 2.20 -19.74 -7.57
N VAL A 95 1.81 -19.47 -8.83
CA VAL A 95 0.53 -18.82 -9.16
C VAL A 95 -0.65 -19.66 -8.70
N GLY A 96 -0.67 -20.97 -8.99
CA GLY A 96 -1.75 -21.87 -8.55
C GLY A 96 -1.88 -21.93 -7.04
N THR A 97 -0.73 -22.05 -6.33
CA THR A 97 -0.70 -22.00 -4.86
C THR A 97 -1.23 -20.67 -4.33
N THR A 98 -0.86 -19.56 -4.96
CA THR A 98 -1.32 -18.20 -4.58
C THR A 98 -2.85 -18.10 -4.73
N ILE A 99 -3.42 -18.54 -5.84
CA ILE A 99 -4.87 -18.50 -6.08
C ILE A 99 -5.61 -19.24 -4.97
N ILE A 100 -5.21 -20.49 -4.67
CA ILE A 100 -5.88 -21.29 -3.65
C ILE A 100 -5.68 -20.71 -2.24
N LEU A 101 -4.46 -20.28 -1.89
CA LEU A 101 -4.17 -19.65 -0.60
C LEU A 101 -5.08 -18.43 -0.37
N PHE A 102 -5.11 -17.52 -1.35
CA PHE A 102 -5.89 -16.29 -1.20
C PHE A 102 -7.39 -16.52 -1.33
N LEU A 103 -7.84 -17.54 -2.03
CA LEU A 103 -9.24 -17.97 -2.00
C LEU A 103 -9.64 -18.43 -0.61
N ILE A 104 -8.82 -19.24 0.06
CA ILE A 104 -9.07 -19.67 1.45
C ILE A 104 -9.11 -18.46 2.38
N ILE A 105 -8.13 -17.55 2.27
CA ILE A 105 -8.10 -16.31 3.06
C ILE A 105 -9.35 -15.47 2.80
N ALA A 106 -9.77 -15.32 1.54
CA ALA A 106 -10.95 -14.56 1.16
C ALA A 106 -12.23 -15.14 1.78
N VAL A 107 -12.40 -16.44 1.73
CA VAL A 107 -13.54 -17.12 2.36
C VAL A 107 -13.54 -16.92 3.87
N ILE A 108 -12.40 -17.13 4.53
CA ILE A 108 -12.28 -16.90 5.99
C ILE A 108 -12.60 -15.45 6.32
N MET A 109 -12.02 -14.49 5.58
CA MET A 109 -12.25 -13.07 5.82
C MET A 109 -13.71 -12.67 5.60
N THR A 110 -14.39 -13.22 4.58
CA THR A 110 -15.83 -12.98 4.37
C THR A 110 -16.60 -13.31 5.63
N PHE A 111 -16.44 -14.53 6.17
CA PHE A 111 -17.15 -14.92 7.40
C PHE A 111 -16.74 -14.08 8.60
N VAL A 112 -15.44 -13.90 8.82
CA VAL A 112 -14.94 -13.13 9.98
C VAL A 112 -15.47 -11.69 9.96
N LEU A 113 -15.38 -11.00 8.83
CA LEU A 113 -15.81 -9.61 8.73
C LEU A 113 -17.33 -9.46 8.77
N GLU A 114 -18.08 -10.41 8.19
CA GLU A 114 -19.54 -10.40 8.23
C GLU A 114 -20.07 -10.51 9.65
N PHE A 115 -19.53 -11.46 10.44
CA PHE A 115 -19.91 -11.63 11.84
C PHE A 115 -19.34 -10.54 12.77
N ALA A 116 -18.14 -10.05 12.47
CA ALA A 116 -17.47 -9.05 13.28
C ALA A 116 -17.87 -7.60 12.94
N ALA A 117 -18.68 -7.33 11.89
CA ALA A 117 -18.97 -5.99 11.40
C ALA A 117 -19.47 -5.02 12.49
N GLY A 118 -20.35 -5.49 13.38
CA GLY A 118 -20.83 -4.69 14.51
C GLY A 118 -19.73 -4.39 15.54
N GLY A 119 -18.92 -5.39 15.87
CA GLY A 119 -17.76 -5.22 16.78
C GLY A 119 -16.70 -4.29 16.18
N ILE A 120 -16.49 -4.36 14.87
CA ILE A 120 -15.57 -3.46 14.14
C ILE A 120 -16.08 -2.02 14.18
N ALA A 121 -17.36 -1.77 13.89
CA ALA A 121 -17.96 -0.44 13.96
C ALA A 121 -17.86 0.15 15.39
N HIS A 122 -18.03 -0.69 16.41
CA HIS A 122 -17.86 -0.29 17.81
C HIS A 122 -16.38 0.03 18.14
N LEU A 123 -15.45 -0.81 17.69
CA LEU A 123 -14.00 -0.60 17.88
C LEU A 123 -13.52 0.70 17.20
N LEU A 124 -14.08 1.03 16.04
CA LEU A 124 -13.81 2.25 15.30
C LEU A 124 -14.52 3.49 15.88
N GLN A 125 -15.28 3.31 16.97
CA GLN A 125 -16.06 4.39 17.62
C GLN A 125 -16.96 5.13 16.62
N ALA A 126 -17.62 4.39 15.73
CA ALA A 126 -18.56 4.97 14.77
C ALA A 126 -19.65 5.73 15.53
N PRO A 127 -19.95 7.01 15.17
CA PRO A 127 -21.02 7.79 15.79
C PRO A 127 -22.37 7.06 15.75
N ALA A 128 -23.22 7.25 16.77
CA ALA A 128 -24.49 6.54 16.87
C ALA A 128 -25.38 6.70 15.63
N GLU A 129 -25.38 7.91 15.03
CA GLU A 129 -26.17 8.24 13.85
C GLU A 129 -25.66 7.54 12.57
N SER A 130 -24.40 7.12 12.54
CA SER A 130 -23.77 6.44 11.40
C SER A 130 -23.47 4.97 11.66
N PHE A 131 -23.75 4.46 12.86
CA PHE A 131 -23.35 3.12 13.29
C PHE A 131 -23.90 2.01 12.38
N ASP A 132 -25.23 1.98 12.18
CA ASP A 132 -25.86 0.97 11.33
C ASP A 132 -25.43 1.08 9.86
N LYS A 133 -25.24 2.30 9.38
CA LYS A 133 -24.75 2.56 8.03
C LYS A 133 -23.30 2.08 7.86
N THR A 134 -22.47 2.25 8.89
CA THR A 134 -21.08 1.74 8.89
C THR A 134 -21.07 0.21 8.83
N ILE A 135 -21.91 -0.46 9.61
CA ILE A 135 -22.06 -1.92 9.57
C ILE A 135 -22.52 -2.36 8.18
N LEU A 136 -23.51 -1.69 7.59
CA LEU A 136 -24.01 -2.01 6.25
C LEU A 136 -22.92 -1.90 5.19
N TYR A 137 -22.10 -0.84 5.23
CA TYR A 137 -20.96 -0.65 4.33
C TYR A 137 -19.96 -1.79 4.45
N ILE A 138 -19.54 -2.10 5.69
CA ILE A 138 -18.58 -3.18 5.97
C ILE A 138 -19.12 -4.53 5.47
N ARG A 139 -20.38 -4.86 5.71
CA ARG A 139 -21.00 -6.11 5.27
C ARG A 139 -21.05 -6.25 3.76
N ILE A 140 -21.49 -5.23 3.04
CA ILE A 140 -21.52 -5.27 1.56
C ILE A 140 -20.12 -5.45 1.00
N CYS A 141 -19.13 -4.71 1.50
CA CYS A 141 -17.74 -4.87 1.09
C CYS A 141 -17.17 -6.25 1.48
N SER A 142 -17.57 -6.78 2.65
CA SER A 142 -17.16 -8.12 3.12
C SER A 142 -17.72 -9.23 2.24
N ALA A 143 -18.96 -9.13 1.82
CA ALA A 143 -19.55 -10.04 0.84
C ALA A 143 -18.80 -10.04 -0.51
N GLY A 144 -18.26 -8.88 -0.89
CA GLY A 144 -17.43 -8.69 -2.10
C GLY A 144 -15.94 -8.91 -1.91
N ILE A 145 -15.45 -9.25 -0.71
CA ILE A 145 -14.01 -9.27 -0.42
C ILE A 145 -13.24 -10.29 -1.25
N VAL A 146 -13.89 -11.39 -1.67
CA VAL A 146 -13.31 -12.39 -2.58
C VAL A 146 -12.88 -11.72 -3.90
N ILE A 147 -13.68 -10.79 -4.40
CA ILE A 147 -13.42 -10.05 -5.65
C ILE A 147 -12.26 -9.06 -5.43
N ILE A 148 -12.28 -8.33 -4.30
CA ILE A 148 -11.23 -7.37 -3.94
C ILE A 148 -9.88 -8.08 -3.80
N ILE A 149 -9.86 -9.24 -3.14
CA ILE A 149 -8.66 -10.06 -3.00
C ILE A 149 -8.21 -10.59 -4.37
N ALA A 150 -9.11 -11.08 -5.21
CA ALA A 150 -8.78 -11.59 -6.54
C ALA A 150 -8.08 -10.52 -7.39
N TYR A 151 -8.55 -9.27 -7.38
CA TYR A 151 -7.88 -8.16 -8.07
C TYR A 151 -6.46 -7.94 -7.55
N ASN A 152 -6.26 -7.90 -6.22
CA ASN A 152 -4.95 -7.67 -5.61
C ASN A 152 -3.97 -8.80 -5.91
N VAL A 153 -4.45 -10.05 -5.92
CA VAL A 153 -3.66 -11.24 -6.29
C VAL A 153 -3.24 -11.18 -7.76
N ILE A 154 -4.17 -10.90 -8.67
CA ILE A 154 -3.85 -10.75 -10.10
C ILE A 154 -2.82 -9.65 -10.31
N SER A 155 -2.98 -8.50 -9.66
CA SER A 155 -2.03 -7.39 -9.71
C SER A 155 -0.66 -7.78 -9.14
N GLY A 156 -0.62 -8.58 -8.06
CA GLY A 156 0.61 -9.11 -7.47
C GLY A 156 1.34 -10.07 -8.40
N VAL A 157 0.63 -11.00 -9.03
CA VAL A 157 1.16 -11.94 -10.03
C VAL A 157 1.76 -11.17 -11.21
N LEU A 158 1.03 -10.22 -11.76
CA LEU A 158 1.49 -9.39 -12.89
C LEU A 158 2.74 -8.59 -12.55
N ARG A 159 2.81 -8.02 -11.35
CA ARG A 159 4.04 -7.35 -10.88
C ARG A 159 5.21 -8.32 -10.77
N GLY A 160 4.98 -9.55 -10.29
CA GLY A 160 6.01 -10.59 -10.22
C GLY A 160 6.57 -10.96 -11.59
N VAL A 161 5.71 -11.00 -12.61
CA VAL A 161 6.10 -11.23 -14.02
C VAL A 161 6.85 -10.02 -14.61
N GLY A 162 6.75 -8.84 -14.00
CA GLY A 162 7.38 -7.62 -14.50
C GLY A 162 6.43 -6.73 -15.34
N ASN A 163 5.13 -6.99 -15.27
CA ASN A 163 4.12 -6.19 -15.99
C ASN A 163 3.32 -5.33 -15.00
N ALA A 164 3.58 -4.02 -14.99
CA ALA A 164 2.83 -3.06 -14.18
C ALA A 164 1.79 -2.28 -15.00
N ASN A 165 1.84 -2.34 -16.34
CA ASN A 165 0.89 -1.62 -17.18
C ASN A 165 -0.52 -2.23 -17.12
N LEU A 166 -0.62 -3.55 -17.03
CA LEU A 166 -1.92 -4.21 -16.92
C LEU A 166 -2.63 -3.91 -15.59
N PRO A 167 -1.99 -3.98 -14.40
CA PRO A 167 -2.58 -3.51 -13.17
C PRO A 167 -3.07 -2.06 -13.22
N LEU A 168 -2.28 -1.15 -13.84
CA LEU A 168 -2.70 0.23 -14.04
C LEU A 168 -3.96 0.34 -14.92
N LEU A 169 -4.02 -0.41 -16.04
CA LEU A 169 -5.20 -0.45 -16.89
C LEU A 169 -6.43 -0.93 -16.12
N PHE A 170 -6.29 -2.01 -15.36
CA PHE A 170 -7.40 -2.64 -14.65
C PHE A 170 -7.92 -1.76 -13.51
N VAL A 171 -7.04 -1.07 -12.76
CA VAL A 171 -7.48 -0.09 -11.75
C VAL A 171 -8.10 1.14 -12.41
N GLY A 172 -7.63 1.55 -13.59
CA GLY A 172 -8.25 2.64 -14.35
C GLY A 172 -9.69 2.29 -14.75
N ILE A 173 -9.94 1.08 -15.23
CA ILE A 173 -11.29 0.58 -15.52
C ILE A 173 -12.14 0.57 -14.24
N ALA A 174 -11.60 0.03 -13.13
CA ALA A 174 -12.30 0.02 -11.86
C ALA A 174 -12.68 1.43 -11.39
N CYS A 175 -11.75 2.40 -11.53
CA CYS A 175 -12.00 3.80 -11.15
C CYS A 175 -13.17 4.41 -11.95
N ILE A 176 -13.19 4.24 -13.26
CA ILE A 176 -14.27 4.75 -14.13
C ILE A 176 -15.60 4.09 -13.76
N VAL A 177 -15.63 2.76 -13.62
CA VAL A 177 -16.85 2.01 -13.28
C VAL A 177 -17.35 2.37 -11.88
N ASN A 178 -16.46 2.58 -10.90
CA ASN A 178 -16.82 3.01 -9.56
C ASN A 178 -17.48 4.39 -9.57
N ILE A 179 -16.84 5.39 -10.22
CA ILE A 179 -17.39 6.74 -10.30
C ILE A 179 -18.77 6.76 -10.98
N LEU A 180 -18.93 6.03 -12.09
CA LEU A 180 -20.22 5.91 -12.77
C LEU A 180 -21.26 5.17 -11.92
N GLY A 181 -20.82 4.12 -11.20
CA GLY A 181 -21.65 3.36 -10.27
C GLY A 181 -22.14 4.22 -9.12
N ASP A 182 -21.26 5.01 -8.50
CA ASP A 182 -21.63 5.93 -7.43
C ASP A 182 -22.61 7.01 -7.89
N LEU A 183 -22.36 7.64 -9.03
CA LEU A 183 -23.27 8.63 -9.60
C LEU A 183 -24.66 8.02 -9.87
N LEU A 184 -24.70 6.76 -10.34
CA LEU A 184 -25.94 6.07 -10.61
C LEU A 184 -26.65 5.61 -9.33
N LEU A 185 -25.94 4.87 -8.46
CA LEU A 185 -26.55 4.23 -7.29
C LEU A 185 -26.80 5.24 -6.16
N VAL A 186 -25.86 6.14 -5.90
CA VAL A 186 -25.99 7.15 -4.85
C VAL A 186 -26.72 8.39 -5.37
N GLY A 187 -26.34 8.88 -6.58
CA GLY A 187 -26.90 10.12 -7.11
C GLY A 187 -28.31 9.97 -7.70
N VAL A 188 -28.59 8.91 -8.47
CA VAL A 188 -29.89 8.73 -9.16
C VAL A 188 -30.82 7.83 -8.37
N PHE A 189 -30.34 6.65 -7.92
CA PHE A 189 -31.19 5.69 -7.19
C PHE A 189 -31.29 6.00 -5.68
N HIS A 190 -30.51 6.95 -5.15
CA HIS A 190 -30.52 7.37 -3.75
C HIS A 190 -30.30 6.21 -2.76
N MET A 191 -29.45 5.24 -3.15
CA MET A 191 -29.15 4.07 -2.32
C MET A 191 -28.19 4.38 -1.17
N ASP A 192 -27.77 5.63 -1.02
CA ASP A 192 -26.93 6.13 0.08
C ASP A 192 -25.63 5.29 0.23
N VAL A 193 -25.28 4.91 1.46
CA VAL A 193 -24.08 4.13 1.81
C VAL A 193 -24.05 2.76 1.12
N ALA A 194 -25.21 2.11 0.96
CA ALA A 194 -25.29 0.83 0.24
C ALA A 194 -24.90 0.99 -1.23
N GLY A 195 -25.31 2.10 -1.86
CA GLY A 195 -24.95 2.39 -3.25
C GLY A 195 -23.44 2.49 -3.46
N ALA A 196 -22.75 3.23 -2.59
CA ALA A 196 -21.30 3.40 -2.62
C ALA A 196 -20.57 2.05 -2.43
N ALA A 197 -20.97 1.25 -1.44
CA ALA A 197 -20.37 -0.07 -1.20
C ALA A 197 -20.57 -1.02 -2.39
N ILE A 198 -21.77 -1.06 -2.98
CA ILE A 198 -22.08 -1.89 -4.16
C ILE A 198 -21.27 -1.41 -5.37
N ALA A 199 -21.18 -0.09 -5.62
CA ALA A 199 -20.41 0.46 -6.71
C ALA A 199 -18.93 0.05 -6.62
N THR A 200 -18.35 0.13 -5.41
CA THR A 200 -16.97 -0.29 -5.14
C THR A 200 -16.75 -1.78 -5.45
N VAL A 201 -17.60 -2.66 -4.94
CA VAL A 201 -17.49 -4.11 -5.19
C VAL A 201 -17.71 -4.43 -6.66
N PHE A 202 -18.70 -3.81 -7.30
CA PHE A 202 -19.00 -4.01 -8.71
C PHE A 202 -17.86 -3.52 -9.62
N ALA A 203 -17.25 -2.39 -9.32
CA ALA A 203 -16.09 -1.89 -10.05
C ALA A 203 -14.90 -2.86 -10.00
N GLN A 204 -14.63 -3.43 -8.82
CA GLN A 204 -13.60 -4.46 -8.67
C GLN A 204 -13.97 -5.74 -9.44
N PHE A 205 -15.24 -6.14 -9.46
CA PHE A 205 -15.71 -7.28 -10.23
C PHE A 205 -15.45 -7.09 -11.73
N VAL A 206 -15.84 -5.95 -12.29
CA VAL A 206 -15.58 -5.62 -13.70
C VAL A 206 -14.09 -5.65 -14.00
N SER A 207 -13.26 -5.09 -13.11
CA SER A 207 -11.81 -5.11 -13.23
C SER A 207 -11.24 -6.54 -13.26
N VAL A 208 -11.72 -7.43 -12.38
CA VAL A 208 -11.30 -8.84 -12.35
C VAL A 208 -11.73 -9.57 -13.64
N VAL A 209 -12.96 -9.36 -14.10
CA VAL A 209 -13.44 -9.97 -15.36
C VAL A 209 -12.59 -9.49 -16.54
N CYS A 210 -12.35 -8.19 -16.65
CA CYS A 210 -11.46 -7.63 -17.68
C CYS A 210 -10.06 -8.21 -17.61
N SER A 211 -9.52 -8.35 -16.38
CA SER A 211 -8.20 -8.95 -16.16
C SER A 211 -8.14 -10.39 -16.68
N VAL A 212 -9.11 -11.22 -16.33
CA VAL A 212 -9.15 -12.61 -16.80
C VAL A 212 -9.30 -12.71 -18.32
N VAL A 213 -10.12 -11.85 -18.93
CA VAL A 213 -10.30 -11.84 -20.40
C VAL A 213 -9.01 -11.43 -21.11
N VAL A 214 -8.32 -10.42 -20.61
CA VAL A 214 -7.05 -9.94 -21.20
C VAL A 214 -5.96 -11.00 -21.02
N LEU A 215 -5.84 -11.57 -19.82
CA LEU A 215 -4.80 -12.57 -19.52
C LEU A 215 -4.97 -13.86 -20.33
N ARG A 216 -6.20 -14.26 -20.67
CA ARG A 216 -6.44 -15.41 -21.57
C ARG A 216 -5.96 -15.21 -23.01
N LYS A 217 -5.82 -13.94 -23.43
CA LYS A 217 -5.39 -13.57 -24.79
C LYS A 217 -3.92 -13.18 -24.91
N GLN A 218 -3.22 -13.13 -23.78
CA GLN A 218 -1.84 -12.69 -23.72
C GLN A 218 -0.93 -13.86 -23.40
N ASP A 219 0.14 -14.01 -24.17
CA ASP A 219 1.19 -14.97 -23.87
C ASP A 219 1.95 -14.47 -22.61
N MET A 220 1.87 -15.25 -21.55
CA MET A 220 2.56 -14.97 -20.29
C MET A 220 3.78 -15.88 -20.19
N PRO A 221 4.91 -15.40 -19.62
CA PRO A 221 6.09 -16.23 -19.39
C PRO A 221 5.89 -17.21 -18.21
N ILE A 222 4.70 -17.76 -18.12
CA ILE A 222 4.25 -18.70 -17.07
C ILE A 222 3.49 -19.83 -17.76
N GLU A 223 3.88 -21.05 -17.50
CA GLU A 223 3.08 -22.22 -17.87
C GLU A 223 2.01 -22.43 -16.79
N PHE A 224 0.78 -22.02 -17.07
CA PHE A 224 -0.32 -22.13 -16.13
C PHE A 224 -1.47 -22.95 -16.73
N SER A 225 -1.82 -24.03 -16.05
CA SER A 225 -2.96 -24.89 -16.39
C SER A 225 -3.87 -25.08 -15.18
N ARG A 226 -5.07 -25.59 -15.42
CA ARG A 226 -6.03 -25.91 -14.33
C ARG A 226 -5.47 -26.93 -13.34
N GLU A 227 -4.61 -27.83 -13.79
CA GLU A 227 -3.98 -28.85 -12.94
C GLU A 227 -3.01 -28.25 -11.90
N GLN A 228 -2.50 -27.05 -12.16
CA GLN A 228 -1.64 -26.32 -11.25
C GLN A 228 -2.40 -25.53 -10.18
N CYS A 229 -3.73 -25.43 -10.30
CA CYS A 229 -4.58 -24.82 -9.26
C CYS A 229 -4.68 -25.73 -8.03
N ARG A 230 -3.57 -25.93 -7.33
CA ARG A 230 -3.46 -26.68 -6.07
C ARG A 230 -2.37 -26.13 -5.19
N ILE A 231 -2.38 -26.49 -3.91
CA ILE A 231 -1.35 -26.06 -2.97
C ILE A 231 -0.11 -26.95 -3.14
N TYR A 232 0.98 -26.34 -3.57
CA TYR A 232 2.31 -26.94 -3.53
C TYR A 232 2.98 -26.51 -2.23
N LYS A 233 3.24 -27.45 -1.31
CA LYS A 233 3.75 -27.16 0.04
C LYS A 233 5.05 -26.34 0.04
N GLU A 234 5.93 -26.63 -0.91
CA GLU A 234 7.21 -25.89 -1.03
C GLU A 234 6.98 -24.43 -1.42
N GLU A 235 6.12 -24.16 -2.43
CA GLU A 235 5.78 -22.81 -2.85
C GLU A 235 5.00 -22.07 -1.78
N LEU A 236 4.07 -22.74 -1.08
CA LEU A 236 3.34 -22.18 0.04
C LEU A 236 4.30 -21.72 1.14
N GLY A 237 5.28 -22.56 1.50
CA GLY A 237 6.28 -22.21 2.50
C GLY A 237 7.11 -20.99 2.10
N LYS A 238 7.56 -20.92 0.83
CA LYS A 238 8.30 -19.77 0.30
C LYS A 238 7.45 -18.49 0.34
N ILE A 239 6.20 -18.55 -0.14
CA ILE A 239 5.27 -17.41 -0.18
C ILE A 239 4.99 -16.89 1.21
N LEU A 240 4.69 -17.77 2.18
CA LEU A 240 4.40 -17.39 3.56
C LEU A 240 5.64 -16.85 4.27
N ASN A 241 6.82 -17.42 4.06
CA ASN A 241 8.07 -16.95 4.65
C ASN A 241 8.43 -15.52 4.23
N VAL A 242 7.98 -15.08 3.06
CA VAL A 242 8.16 -13.70 2.60
C VAL A 242 6.96 -12.84 2.97
N GLY A 243 5.75 -13.31 2.69
CA GLY A 243 4.53 -12.51 2.80
C GLY A 243 4.10 -12.24 4.24
N VAL A 244 4.18 -13.23 5.14
CA VAL A 244 3.78 -13.05 6.54
C VAL A 244 4.62 -12.00 7.27
N PRO A 245 5.96 -12.01 7.19
CA PRO A 245 6.75 -10.94 7.77
C PRO A 245 6.39 -9.55 7.24
N ILE A 246 6.12 -9.41 5.93
CA ILE A 246 5.73 -8.12 5.33
C ILE A 246 4.36 -7.67 5.87
N ALA A 247 3.39 -8.59 5.95
CA ALA A 247 2.06 -8.27 6.48
C ALA A 247 2.11 -7.88 7.97
N LEU A 248 2.93 -8.56 8.79
CA LEU A 248 3.14 -8.20 10.19
C LEU A 248 3.80 -6.84 10.34
N GLN A 249 4.82 -6.54 9.54
CA GLN A 249 5.46 -5.23 9.50
C GLN A 249 4.44 -4.14 9.18
N GLU A 250 3.63 -4.31 8.13
CA GLU A 250 2.61 -3.34 7.72
C GLU A 250 1.57 -3.13 8.82
N THR A 251 1.04 -4.21 9.40
CA THR A 251 0.08 -4.13 10.50
C THR A 251 0.65 -3.34 11.68
N THR A 252 1.91 -3.59 12.04
CA THR A 252 2.59 -2.89 13.14
C THR A 252 2.74 -1.39 12.86
N VAL A 253 3.09 -1.04 11.62
CA VAL A 253 3.20 0.35 11.19
C VAL A 253 1.85 1.07 11.29
N GLN A 254 0.76 0.44 10.83
CA GLN A 254 -0.60 1.00 10.92
C GLN A 254 -1.03 1.22 12.37
N ILE A 255 -0.78 0.25 13.26
CA ILE A 255 -1.03 0.39 14.70
C ILE A 255 -0.26 1.58 15.28
N SER A 256 1.00 1.76 14.90
CA SER A 256 1.80 2.89 15.41
C SER A 256 1.24 4.25 15.00
N PHE A 257 0.70 4.37 13.77
CA PHE A 257 0.03 5.61 13.34
C PHE A 257 -1.26 5.87 14.11
N LEU A 258 -2.04 4.84 14.44
CA LEU A 258 -3.22 4.99 15.30
C LEU A 258 -2.85 5.51 16.69
N VAL A 259 -1.76 5.00 17.27
CA VAL A 259 -1.27 5.49 18.58
C VAL A 259 -0.81 6.95 18.48
N VAL A 260 -0.05 7.32 17.45
CA VAL A 260 0.37 8.71 17.22
C VAL A 260 -0.83 9.63 17.07
N ASN A 261 -1.85 9.21 16.31
CA ASN A 261 -3.11 9.96 16.18
C ASN A 261 -3.78 10.19 17.55
N SER A 262 -3.85 9.14 18.39
CA SER A 262 -4.38 9.24 19.75
C SER A 262 -3.59 10.21 20.62
N VAL A 263 -2.25 10.22 20.51
CA VAL A 263 -1.38 11.18 21.23
C VAL A 263 -1.68 12.62 20.81
N ILE A 264 -1.83 12.86 19.49
CA ILE A 264 -2.10 14.21 18.98
C ILE A 264 -3.52 14.68 19.36
N ASN A 265 -4.50 13.77 19.39
CA ASN A 265 -5.86 14.11 19.83
C ASN A 265 -5.89 14.63 21.27
N GLN A 266 -4.97 14.19 22.15
CA GLN A 266 -4.84 14.70 23.52
C GLN A 266 -4.23 16.11 23.59
N MET A 267 -3.61 16.61 22.50
CA MET A 267 -3.09 17.97 22.43
C MET A 267 -4.15 19.03 22.18
N GLY A 268 -5.39 18.63 21.86
CA GLY A 268 -6.54 19.50 21.65
C GLY A 268 -7.11 19.47 20.24
N LEU A 269 -8.19 20.23 20.05
CA LEU A 269 -8.99 20.21 18.81
C LEU A 269 -8.21 20.71 17.60
N MET A 270 -7.53 21.85 17.71
CA MET A 270 -6.81 22.45 16.57
C MET A 270 -5.62 21.62 16.10
N PRO A 271 -4.73 21.10 16.99
CA PRO A 271 -3.70 20.15 16.61
C PRO A 271 -4.26 18.89 15.96
N SER A 272 -5.34 18.31 16.50
CA SER A 272 -6.00 17.12 15.94
C SER A 272 -6.52 17.36 14.52
N ALA A 273 -7.22 18.47 14.30
CA ALA A 273 -7.74 18.86 12.98
C ALA A 273 -6.60 19.10 11.98
N GLY A 274 -5.56 19.85 12.39
CA GLY A 274 -4.38 20.10 11.57
C GLY A 274 -3.63 18.82 11.18
N TYR A 275 -3.45 17.90 12.13
CA TYR A 275 -2.86 16.59 11.86
C TYR A 275 -3.69 15.76 10.87
N GLY A 276 -5.02 15.77 11.00
CA GLY A 276 -5.91 15.06 10.09
C GLY A 276 -5.73 15.51 8.63
N ILE A 277 -5.55 16.83 8.39
CA ILE A 277 -5.24 17.37 7.06
C ILE A 277 -3.83 16.96 6.62
N ALA A 278 -2.83 17.14 7.50
CA ALA A 278 -1.47 16.75 7.21
C ALA A 278 -1.35 15.27 6.83
N GLN A 279 -2.07 14.37 7.51
CA GLN A 279 -2.09 12.94 7.19
C GLN A 279 -2.65 12.62 5.81
N LYS A 280 -3.66 13.37 5.35
CA LYS A 280 -4.15 13.22 3.97
C LYS A 280 -3.06 13.59 2.96
N ILE A 281 -2.36 14.71 3.17
CA ILE A 281 -1.26 15.16 2.32
C ILE A 281 -0.11 14.13 2.35
N VAL A 282 0.28 13.66 3.54
CA VAL A 282 1.32 12.63 3.73
C VAL A 282 0.95 11.34 3.00
N SER A 283 -0.32 10.92 3.03
CA SER A 283 -0.77 9.71 2.32
C SER A 283 -0.51 9.79 0.82
N PHE A 284 -0.73 10.95 0.20
CA PHE A 284 -0.38 11.15 -1.22
C PHE A 284 1.14 11.19 -1.46
N ILE A 285 1.88 11.84 -0.57
CA ILE A 285 3.36 11.88 -0.63
C ILE A 285 3.94 10.46 -0.58
N MET A 286 3.40 9.60 0.27
CA MET A 286 3.88 8.22 0.47
C MET A 286 3.64 7.29 -0.73
N LEU A 287 2.84 7.68 -1.73
CA LEU A 287 2.64 6.88 -2.94
C LEU A 287 3.94 6.74 -3.76
N VAL A 288 4.80 7.77 -3.74
CA VAL A 288 6.07 7.74 -4.47
C VAL A 288 7.05 6.72 -3.87
N PRO A 289 7.43 6.78 -2.58
CA PRO A 289 8.28 5.75 -1.97
C PRO A 289 7.67 4.35 -2.07
N SER A 290 6.34 4.21 -1.93
CA SER A 290 5.65 2.92 -2.05
C SER A 290 5.77 2.32 -3.45
N SER A 291 5.68 3.13 -4.50
CA SER A 291 5.89 2.67 -5.87
C SER A 291 7.32 2.23 -6.12
N ILE A 292 8.29 2.95 -5.55
CA ILE A 292 9.72 2.60 -5.61
C ILE A 292 9.97 1.25 -4.90
N MET A 293 9.45 1.08 -3.69
CA MET A 293 9.58 -0.17 -2.92
C MET A 293 9.06 -1.37 -3.70
N GLN A 294 7.85 -1.28 -4.26
CA GLN A 294 7.25 -2.37 -5.06
C GLN A 294 8.08 -2.66 -6.32
N SER A 295 8.57 -1.61 -6.97
CA SER A 295 9.37 -1.73 -8.20
C SER A 295 10.73 -2.35 -7.94
N VAL A 296 11.40 -1.94 -6.87
CA VAL A 296 12.69 -2.52 -6.45
C VAL A 296 12.48 -3.97 -6.06
N SER A 297 11.41 -4.31 -5.34
CA SER A 297 11.12 -5.68 -4.92
C SER A 297 10.97 -6.62 -6.14
N ALA A 298 10.16 -6.24 -7.13
CA ALA A 298 9.97 -7.03 -8.35
C ALA A 298 11.25 -7.12 -9.19
N PHE A 299 11.97 -5.99 -9.36
CA PHE A 299 13.23 -5.95 -10.12
C PHE A 299 14.30 -6.82 -9.47
N VAL A 300 14.48 -6.70 -8.16
CA VAL A 300 15.47 -7.48 -7.40
C VAL A 300 15.11 -8.95 -7.43
N ALA A 301 13.83 -9.31 -7.24
CA ALA A 301 13.39 -10.70 -7.26
C ALA A 301 13.79 -11.41 -8.56
N GLN A 302 13.51 -10.84 -9.73
CA GLN A 302 13.87 -11.42 -11.01
C GLN A 302 15.40 -11.48 -11.22
N ASN A 303 16.14 -10.46 -10.77
CA ASN A 303 17.60 -10.47 -10.92
C ASN A 303 18.29 -11.45 -9.96
N ILE A 304 17.76 -11.64 -8.76
CA ILE A 304 18.26 -12.67 -7.82
C ILE A 304 17.97 -14.06 -8.38
N GLY A 305 16.76 -14.32 -8.89
CA GLY A 305 16.43 -15.57 -9.56
C GLY A 305 17.35 -15.86 -10.76
N ALA A 306 17.67 -14.85 -11.56
CA ALA A 306 18.61 -14.96 -12.67
C ALA A 306 20.09 -15.06 -12.27
N GLY A 307 20.43 -15.07 -10.96
CA GLY A 307 21.81 -15.08 -10.46
C GLY A 307 22.54 -13.75 -10.64
N LYS A 308 21.88 -12.70 -11.13
CA LYS A 308 22.47 -11.38 -11.47
C LYS A 308 22.52 -10.43 -10.26
N LYS A 309 23.16 -10.86 -9.16
CA LYS A 309 23.26 -10.09 -7.90
C LYS A 309 23.80 -8.67 -8.10
N SER A 310 24.84 -8.49 -8.92
CA SER A 310 25.41 -7.16 -9.21
C SER A 310 24.38 -6.22 -9.86
N ARG A 311 23.50 -6.75 -10.72
CA ARG A 311 22.44 -5.99 -11.35
C ARG A 311 21.33 -5.62 -10.35
N ALA A 312 20.98 -6.52 -9.42
CA ALA A 312 20.08 -6.24 -8.31
C ALA A 312 20.58 -5.06 -7.45
N TRP A 313 21.88 -5.06 -7.11
CA TRP A 313 22.53 -3.94 -6.41
C TRP A 313 22.48 -2.63 -7.21
N LYS A 314 22.78 -2.66 -8.50
CA LYS A 314 22.65 -1.47 -9.37
C LYS A 314 21.22 -0.93 -9.37
N GLY A 315 20.21 -1.82 -9.39
CA GLY A 315 18.81 -1.43 -9.29
C GLY A 315 18.49 -0.72 -7.97
N PHE A 316 18.97 -1.24 -6.86
CA PHE A 316 18.82 -0.64 -5.55
C PHE A 316 19.41 0.78 -5.46
N TYR A 317 20.67 0.97 -5.88
CA TYR A 317 21.28 2.31 -5.88
C TYR A 317 20.59 3.28 -6.85
N THR A 318 20.18 2.79 -8.03
CA THR A 318 19.44 3.59 -9.00
C THR A 318 18.12 4.07 -8.40
N ALA A 319 17.41 3.20 -7.68
CA ALA A 319 16.16 3.53 -7.01
C ALA A 319 16.35 4.57 -5.89
N ILE A 320 17.43 4.46 -5.09
CA ILE A 320 17.77 5.45 -4.07
C ILE A 320 18.01 6.82 -4.72
N ILE A 321 18.88 6.88 -5.74
CA ILE A 321 19.21 8.16 -6.40
C ILE A 321 17.95 8.79 -6.99
N THR A 322 17.16 8.02 -7.75
CA THR A 322 15.92 8.52 -8.36
C THR A 322 14.89 8.94 -7.31
N GLY A 323 14.71 8.11 -6.27
CA GLY A 323 13.79 8.39 -5.18
C GLY A 323 14.18 9.63 -4.38
N CYS A 324 15.45 9.77 -4.02
CA CYS A 324 15.93 10.96 -3.33
C CYS A 324 15.81 12.23 -4.17
N SER A 325 16.03 12.16 -5.49
CA SER A 325 15.83 13.31 -6.38
C SER A 325 14.38 13.79 -6.36
N VAL A 326 13.41 12.88 -6.42
CA VAL A 326 11.98 13.20 -6.28
C VAL A 326 11.66 13.63 -4.85
N GLY A 327 12.22 12.96 -3.85
CA GLY A 327 12.06 13.26 -2.43
C GLY A 327 12.51 14.69 -2.06
N ILE A 328 13.58 15.20 -2.69
CA ILE A 328 14.03 16.58 -2.52
C ILE A 328 12.97 17.57 -3.02
N ILE A 329 12.36 17.31 -4.17
CA ILE A 329 11.29 18.16 -4.70
C ILE A 329 10.10 18.16 -3.73
N ILE A 330 9.69 16.97 -3.26
CA ILE A 330 8.57 16.85 -2.32
C ILE A 330 8.91 17.51 -0.97
N PHE A 331 10.15 17.36 -0.50
CA PHE A 331 10.66 18.06 0.69
C PHE A 331 10.48 19.57 0.56
N MET A 332 10.94 20.17 -0.54
CA MET A 332 10.82 21.62 -0.76
C MET A 332 9.36 22.06 -0.76
N VAL A 333 8.48 21.31 -1.43
CA VAL A 333 7.04 21.60 -1.46
C VAL A 333 6.40 21.46 -0.07
N GLY A 334 6.71 20.40 0.68
CA GLY A 334 6.15 20.18 2.01
C GLY A 334 6.67 21.19 3.05
N PHE A 335 7.96 21.49 3.01
CA PHE A 335 8.61 22.38 3.99
C PHE A 335 8.22 23.86 3.81
N PHE A 336 8.23 24.35 2.57
CA PHE A 336 7.94 25.76 2.26
C PHE A 336 6.47 25.99 1.87
N GLY A 337 5.81 25.00 1.27
CA GLY A 337 4.45 25.11 0.75
C GLY A 337 3.39 24.43 1.61
N GLY A 338 3.72 23.93 2.81
CA GLY A 338 2.79 23.19 3.67
C GLY A 338 1.49 23.94 3.96
N GLY A 339 1.54 25.26 4.16
CA GLY A 339 0.36 26.10 4.34
C GLY A 339 -0.52 26.17 3.10
N VAL A 340 0.07 26.31 1.92
CA VAL A 340 -0.67 26.30 0.62
C VAL A 340 -1.31 24.94 0.39
N LEU A 341 -0.59 23.85 0.64
CA LEU A 341 -1.16 22.50 0.52
C LEU A 341 -2.35 22.30 1.46
N SER A 342 -2.25 22.79 2.68
CA SER A 342 -3.32 22.67 3.68
C SER A 342 -4.53 23.53 3.36
N SER A 343 -4.35 24.70 2.70
CA SER A 343 -5.45 25.58 2.32
C SER A 343 -6.39 24.99 1.25
N PHE A 344 -5.96 23.95 0.52
CA PHE A 344 -6.87 23.20 -0.36
C PHE A 344 -7.93 22.39 0.40
N PHE A 345 -7.73 22.13 1.70
CA PHE A 345 -8.61 21.29 2.51
C PHE A 345 -9.48 22.09 3.49
N THR A 346 -9.05 23.29 3.90
CA THR A 346 -9.77 24.14 4.86
C THR A 346 -9.42 25.61 4.67
N ASN A 347 -10.34 26.49 5.08
CA ASN A 347 -10.13 27.94 5.15
C ASN A 347 -9.77 28.44 6.58
N ASP A 348 -9.76 27.55 7.58
CA ASP A 348 -9.44 27.88 8.95
C ASP A 348 -7.92 28.10 9.07
N SER A 349 -7.51 29.32 9.39
CA SER A 349 -6.12 29.73 9.44
C SER A 349 -5.33 29.02 10.55
N GLU A 350 -5.96 28.68 11.67
CA GLU A 350 -5.31 28.00 12.78
C GLU A 350 -5.08 26.52 12.42
N VAL A 351 -6.06 25.85 11.83
CA VAL A 351 -5.92 24.48 11.34
C VAL A 351 -4.85 24.39 10.24
N ILE A 352 -4.80 25.37 9.32
CA ILE A 352 -3.75 25.48 8.30
C ILE A 352 -2.36 25.60 8.95
N ALA A 353 -2.22 26.46 9.98
CA ALA A 353 -0.97 26.65 10.68
C ALA A 353 -0.50 25.36 11.38
N GLN A 354 -1.40 24.63 12.03
CA GLN A 354 -1.10 23.36 12.69
C GLN A 354 -0.70 22.27 11.67
N SER A 355 -1.42 22.17 10.55
CA SER A 355 -1.09 21.23 9.47
C SER A 355 0.29 21.54 8.85
N ALA A 356 0.56 22.82 8.56
CA ALA A 356 1.85 23.27 8.03
C ALA A 356 3.00 23.01 9.02
N ALA A 357 2.76 23.19 10.32
CA ALA A 357 3.72 22.88 11.36
C ALA A 357 4.10 21.39 11.38
N TYR A 358 3.10 20.49 11.29
CA TYR A 358 3.36 19.06 11.18
C TYR A 358 4.13 18.70 9.91
N LEU A 359 3.69 19.21 8.75
CA LEU A 359 4.35 18.96 7.45
C LEU A 359 5.81 19.44 7.44
N LYS A 360 6.10 20.56 8.11
CA LYS A 360 7.46 21.08 8.25
C LYS A 360 8.37 20.09 9.01
N GLY A 361 7.89 19.53 10.12
CA GLY A 361 8.63 18.51 10.88
C GLY A 361 8.78 17.20 10.12
N PHE A 362 7.73 16.81 9.38
CA PHE A 362 7.70 15.58 8.59
C PHE A 362 8.55 15.66 7.31
N SER A 363 8.74 16.85 6.71
CA SER A 363 9.29 17.03 5.35
C SER A 363 10.61 16.30 5.11
N ALA A 364 11.52 16.26 6.11
CA ALA A 364 12.79 15.54 5.99
C ALA A 364 12.59 14.04 5.67
N ASP A 365 11.46 13.47 6.08
CA ASP A 365 11.12 12.07 5.81
C ASP A 365 10.89 11.80 4.33
N CYS A 366 10.49 12.77 3.54
CA CYS A 366 10.28 12.62 2.09
C CYS A 366 11.52 12.11 1.37
N ILE A 367 12.72 12.51 1.83
CA ILE A 367 14.00 12.06 1.27
C ILE A 367 14.41 10.72 1.92
N LEU A 368 14.35 10.65 3.25
CA LEU A 368 14.80 9.51 4.03
C LEU A 368 13.98 8.25 3.73
N THR A 369 12.67 8.39 3.58
CA THR A 369 11.78 7.27 3.26
C THR A 369 12.08 6.66 1.91
N CYS A 370 12.57 7.41 0.92
CA CYS A 370 13.00 6.85 -0.36
C CYS A 370 14.18 5.87 -0.18
N VAL A 371 15.11 6.15 0.72
CA VAL A 371 16.23 5.24 1.06
C VAL A 371 15.70 4.03 1.81
N LEU A 372 14.85 4.25 2.82
CA LEU A 372 14.27 3.19 3.63
C LEU A 372 13.44 2.21 2.77
N PHE A 373 12.52 2.72 1.95
CA PHE A 373 11.63 1.91 1.13
C PHE A 373 12.38 1.18 0.00
N SER A 374 13.43 1.79 -0.56
CA SER A 374 14.33 1.07 -1.47
C SER A 374 15.02 -0.09 -0.76
N SER A 375 15.45 0.08 0.50
CA SER A 375 16.06 -0.98 1.30
C SER A 375 15.05 -2.09 1.61
N ILE A 376 13.84 -1.75 2.03
CA ILE A 376 12.73 -2.69 2.24
C ILE A 376 12.47 -3.48 0.96
N GLY A 377 12.34 -2.79 -0.18
CA GLY A 377 12.13 -3.42 -1.49
C GLY A 377 13.25 -4.38 -1.87
N TYR A 378 14.50 -4.03 -1.60
CA TYR A 378 15.66 -4.88 -1.86
C TYR A 378 15.62 -6.16 -1.00
N PHE A 379 15.40 -6.04 0.30
CA PHE A 379 15.33 -7.21 1.20
C PHE A 379 14.15 -8.11 0.86
N ASN A 380 12.98 -7.54 0.58
CA ASN A 380 11.81 -8.29 0.14
C ASN A 380 12.07 -9.00 -1.18
N GLY A 381 12.66 -8.31 -2.17
CA GLY A 381 13.03 -8.90 -3.46
C GLY A 381 14.08 -10.01 -3.36
N CYS A 382 14.94 -9.97 -2.34
CA CYS A 382 15.86 -11.08 -2.03
C CYS A 382 15.15 -12.27 -1.32
N GLY A 383 13.86 -12.19 -1.02
CA GLY A 383 13.15 -13.18 -0.20
C GLY A 383 13.53 -13.16 1.28
N LYS A 384 14.17 -12.09 1.76
CA LYS A 384 14.65 -11.92 3.14
C LYS A 384 13.81 -10.90 3.89
N SER A 385 12.54 -11.20 4.13
CA SER A 385 11.59 -10.26 4.75
C SER A 385 11.63 -10.24 6.29
N ILE A 386 12.29 -11.20 6.95
CA ILE A 386 12.42 -11.21 8.42
C ILE A 386 13.13 -9.95 8.94
N PRO A 387 14.28 -9.48 8.38
CA PRO A 387 14.86 -8.20 8.78
C PRO A 387 13.91 -7.01 8.60
N VAL A 388 13.07 -7.03 7.56
CA VAL A 388 12.07 -5.98 7.32
C VAL A 388 11.01 -5.97 8.43
N MET A 389 10.52 -7.13 8.82
CA MET A 389 9.58 -7.26 9.94
C MET A 389 10.18 -6.77 11.26
N ILE A 390 11.39 -7.20 11.59
CA ILE A 390 12.07 -6.78 12.83
C ILE A 390 12.27 -5.26 12.83
N GLN A 391 12.75 -4.69 11.72
CA GLN A 391 12.91 -3.24 11.57
C GLN A 391 11.58 -2.51 11.75
N GLY A 392 10.48 -2.98 11.15
CA GLY A 392 9.16 -2.37 11.26
C GLY A 392 8.63 -2.38 12.71
N ILE A 393 8.72 -3.53 13.39
CA ILE A 393 8.29 -3.69 14.78
C ILE A 393 9.10 -2.79 15.70
N THR A 394 10.43 -2.84 15.62
CA THR A 394 11.31 -2.02 16.48
C THR A 394 11.18 -0.53 16.19
N SER A 395 11.04 -0.14 14.91
CA SER A 395 10.77 1.25 14.53
C SER A 395 9.47 1.78 15.12
N ALA A 396 8.40 0.98 15.07
CA ALA A 396 7.08 1.39 15.54
C ALA A 396 7.04 1.53 17.06
N PHE A 397 7.39 0.46 17.77
CA PHE A 397 7.22 0.38 19.22
C PHE A 397 8.37 1.01 20.02
N CYS A 398 9.62 0.89 19.55
CA CYS A 398 10.77 1.38 20.31
C CYS A 398 11.17 2.83 19.93
N ILE A 399 10.76 3.32 18.76
CA ILE A 399 11.16 4.66 18.30
C ILE A 399 9.94 5.57 18.07
N ARG A 400 9.07 5.25 17.08
CA ARG A 400 7.98 6.15 16.68
C ARG A 400 7.04 6.51 17.83
N ILE A 401 6.50 5.52 18.51
CA ILE A 401 5.57 5.74 19.61
C ILE A 401 6.23 6.49 20.76
N PRO A 402 7.38 6.05 21.34
CA PRO A 402 8.02 6.78 22.42
C PRO A 402 8.42 8.20 22.05
N VAL A 403 9.02 8.41 20.87
CA VAL A 403 9.41 9.74 20.42
C VAL A 403 8.20 10.66 20.27
N SER A 404 7.09 10.18 19.67
CA SER A 404 5.85 10.95 19.55
C SER A 404 5.29 11.37 20.90
N ILE A 405 5.29 10.46 21.90
CA ILE A 405 4.83 10.75 23.26
C ILE A 405 5.76 11.77 23.95
N ILE A 406 7.07 11.62 23.81
CA ILE A 406 8.03 12.57 24.42
C ILE A 406 7.85 13.95 23.78
N MET A 407 7.80 14.02 22.45
CA MET A 407 7.67 15.29 21.71
C MET A 407 6.33 15.99 22.00
N SER A 408 5.25 15.24 22.23
CA SER A 408 3.94 15.82 22.59
C SER A 408 3.86 16.39 24.01
N ARG A 409 4.81 16.07 24.88
CA ARG A 409 4.86 16.52 26.29
C ARG A 409 5.90 17.59 26.57
N LEU A 410 6.58 18.11 25.56
CA LEU A 410 7.54 19.20 25.72
C LEU A 410 6.82 20.49 26.18
N PRO A 411 7.44 21.35 27.01
CA PRO A 411 6.83 22.57 27.57
C PRO A 411 6.28 23.54 26.52
N GLU A 412 6.96 23.66 25.39
CA GLU A 412 6.54 24.48 24.23
C GLU A 412 6.24 23.58 23.02
N THR A 413 5.36 22.60 23.22
CA THR A 413 5.13 21.60 22.18
C THR A 413 4.41 22.20 20.97
N SER A 414 4.85 21.81 19.78
CA SER A 414 4.19 22.12 18.53
C SER A 414 4.09 20.85 17.67
N LEU A 415 3.16 20.83 16.70
CA LEU A 415 3.06 19.70 15.77
C LEU A 415 4.34 19.51 14.92
N THR A 416 5.20 20.51 14.82
CA THR A 416 6.52 20.36 14.18
C THR A 416 7.37 19.30 14.88
N TYR A 417 7.43 19.34 16.23
CA TYR A 417 8.19 18.35 17.00
C TYR A 417 7.59 16.94 16.86
N VAL A 418 6.28 16.81 16.96
CA VAL A 418 5.62 15.51 16.76
C VAL A 418 5.84 15.00 15.33
N GLY A 419 5.81 15.88 14.33
CA GLY A 419 6.13 15.55 12.93
C GLY A 419 7.54 15.00 12.75
N MET A 420 8.52 15.42 13.57
CA MET A 420 9.90 14.91 13.53
C MET A 420 10.04 13.46 14.01
N ALA A 421 9.05 12.91 14.70
CA ALA A 421 9.08 11.50 15.12
C ALA A 421 9.20 10.53 13.93
N THR A 422 8.61 10.84 12.79
CA THR A 422 8.71 10.00 11.59
C THR A 422 10.10 10.01 10.97
N PRO A 423 10.73 11.16 10.65
CA PRO A 423 12.12 11.19 10.17
C PRO A 423 13.11 10.49 11.13
N ILE A 424 12.98 10.69 12.44
CA ILE A 424 13.83 10.02 13.44
C ILE A 424 13.68 8.50 13.34
N THR A 425 12.44 8.01 13.21
CA THR A 425 12.14 6.60 13.03
C THR A 425 12.76 6.05 11.73
N THR A 426 12.70 6.83 10.66
CA THR A 426 13.25 6.45 9.34
C THR A 426 14.78 6.39 9.37
N VAL A 427 15.44 7.33 10.06
CA VAL A 427 16.89 7.29 10.28
C VAL A 427 17.31 6.01 11.00
N TYR A 428 16.59 5.65 12.08
CA TYR A 428 16.82 4.38 12.76
C TYR A 428 16.69 3.19 11.79
N GLY A 429 15.63 3.16 10.96
CA GLY A 429 15.42 2.09 9.97
C GLY A 429 16.55 2.00 8.94
N ILE A 430 17.07 3.14 8.47
CA ILE A 430 18.21 3.19 7.55
C ILE A 430 19.46 2.62 8.21
N ILE A 431 19.77 3.03 9.45
CA ILE A 431 20.91 2.51 10.21
C ILE A 431 20.78 0.99 10.41
N PHE A 432 19.59 0.52 10.77
CA PHE A 432 19.30 -0.91 10.90
C PHE A 432 19.63 -1.69 9.61
N PHE A 433 19.17 -1.20 8.44
CA PHE A 433 19.47 -1.86 7.18
C PHE A 433 20.94 -1.78 6.79
N ILE A 434 21.65 -0.69 7.09
CA ILE A 434 23.12 -0.60 6.87
C ILE A 434 23.83 -1.72 7.65
N ILE A 435 23.42 -1.97 8.90
CA ILE A 435 23.98 -3.05 9.72
C ILE A 435 23.64 -4.42 9.08
N CYS A 436 22.38 -4.62 8.67
CA CYS A 436 21.97 -5.86 7.99
C CYS A 436 22.77 -6.11 6.70
N PHE A 437 23.00 -5.09 5.87
CA PHE A 437 23.82 -5.21 4.67
C PHE A 437 25.27 -5.61 4.97
N ARG A 438 25.87 -5.04 6.02
CA ARG A 438 27.24 -5.41 6.45
C ARG A 438 27.32 -6.86 6.91
N LEU A 439 26.33 -7.33 7.66
CA LEU A 439 26.26 -8.72 8.12
C LEU A 439 26.07 -9.70 6.97
N LEU A 440 25.24 -9.38 5.98
CA LEU A 440 25.05 -10.22 4.79
C LEU A 440 26.33 -10.33 3.96
N ASN A 441 27.05 -9.23 3.76
CA ASN A 441 28.30 -9.24 3.01
C ASN A 441 29.41 -10.04 3.73
N LYS A 442 29.46 -9.97 5.07
CA LYS A 442 30.43 -10.74 5.86
C LYS A 442 30.19 -12.26 5.78
N ASN A 443 28.93 -12.68 5.71
CA ASN A 443 28.56 -14.09 5.57
C ASN A 443 28.72 -14.62 4.14
N ALA A 444 28.73 -13.76 3.13
CA ALA A 444 28.99 -14.12 1.74
C ALA A 444 30.50 -14.22 1.42
N ALA A 445 31.35 -13.67 2.29
CA ALA A 445 32.79 -13.70 2.17
C ALA A 445 33.45 -14.86 2.98
N LYS A 446 32.67 -15.58 3.77
CA LYS A 446 33.02 -16.85 4.43
C LYS A 446 32.46 -18.02 3.63
#